data_5a49f8bfc8e1827ac3c4d1bab84f301b
#
_entry.id   5a49f8bfc8e1827ac3c4d1bab84f301b
#
_cell.length_a   1.000
_cell.length_b   1.000
_cell.length_c   1.000
_cell.angle_alpha   90.00
_cell.angle_beta   90.00
_cell.angle_gamma   90.00
#
_symmetry.space_group_name_H-M   'P 1'
#
loop_
_entity.id
_entity.type
_entity.pdbx_description
1 polymer ?
#
loop_
_entity_poly.entity_id
_entity_poly.type
_entity_poly.pdbx_seq_one_letter_code
_entity_poly.pdbx_strand_id
1 'polypeptide(L)' 'MPDIYVVWYDDYGNSHNSPVYGIDSVRDRFLVLNEDGNCRWVFISDCEVMDYD' A
#
# COMPACT_ATOMS: atom_id res chain seq x y z
N MET A 1 9.98 15.77 -1.64
CA MET A 1 10.08 14.58 -0.79
C MET A 1 9.58 13.37 -1.58
N PRO A 2 10.38 12.32 -1.77
CA PRO A 2 9.92 11.17 -2.52
C PRO A 2 8.83 10.43 -1.74
N ASP A 3 7.77 10.12 -2.42
CA ASP A 3 6.70 9.32 -1.86
C ASP A 3 6.94 7.87 -2.20
N ILE A 4 6.60 7.00 -1.28
CA ILE A 4 6.64 5.57 -1.53
C ILE A 4 5.28 5.17 -2.08
N TYR A 5 5.28 4.53 -3.25
CA TYR A 5 4.09 3.99 -3.88
C TYR A 5 4.18 2.49 -3.91
N VAL A 6 3.05 1.84 -3.71
CA VAL A 6 2.98 0.38 -3.76
C VAL A 6 1.82 -0.04 -4.65
N VAL A 7 1.96 -1.21 -5.24
CA VAL A 7 0.86 -1.93 -5.87
C VAL A 7 0.38 -2.97 -4.86
N TRP A 8 -0.90 -2.91 -4.53
CA TRP A 8 -1.51 -3.88 -3.62
C TRP A 8 -2.76 -4.47 -4.27
N TYR A 9 -3.19 -5.61 -3.77
CA TYR A 9 -4.31 -6.35 -4.35
C TYR A 9 -5.43 -6.46 -3.32
N ASP A 10 -6.65 -6.21 -3.78
CA ASP A 10 -7.83 -6.34 -2.92
C ASP A 10 -8.29 -7.80 -2.84
N ASP A 11 -9.38 -8.03 -2.11
CA ASP A 11 -9.90 -9.38 -1.89
C ASP A 11 -10.43 -10.03 -3.17
N TYR A 12 -10.67 -9.23 -4.20
CA TYR A 12 -11.13 -9.69 -5.50
C TYR A 12 -10.00 -9.90 -6.51
N GLY A 13 -8.77 -9.65 -6.10
CA GLY A 13 -7.60 -9.78 -6.96
C GLY A 13 -7.34 -8.59 -7.87
N ASN A 14 -8.02 -7.49 -7.68
CA ASN A 14 -7.78 -6.27 -8.45
C ASN A 14 -6.56 -5.53 -7.90
N SER A 15 -5.72 -5.03 -8.80
CA SER A 15 -4.53 -4.29 -8.41
C SER A 15 -4.86 -2.81 -8.21
N HIS A 16 -4.22 -2.21 -7.22
CA HIS A 16 -4.36 -0.80 -6.90
C HIS A 16 -3.00 -0.18 -6.68
N ASN A 17 -2.83 1.06 -7.12
CA ASN A 17 -1.64 1.84 -6.84
C ASN A 17 -1.99 2.86 -5.78
N SER A 18 -1.15 2.98 -4.77
CA SER A 18 -1.40 3.93 -3.69
C SER A 18 -0.10 4.40 -3.09
N PRO A 19 -0.03 5.69 -2.68
CA PRO A 19 1.05 6.11 -1.82
C PRO A 19 0.90 5.44 -0.45
N VAL A 20 2.03 5.28 0.25
CA VAL A 20 2.05 4.73 1.59
C VAL A 20 1.91 5.87 2.58
N TYR A 21 0.87 5.83 3.39
CA TYR A 21 0.58 6.86 4.39
C TYR A 21 1.13 6.51 5.77
N GLY A 22 1.46 5.26 6.00
CA GLY A 22 2.02 4.83 7.27
C GLY A 22 2.63 3.45 7.15
N ILE A 23 3.51 3.13 8.08
CA ILE A 23 4.21 1.85 8.12
C ILE A 23 4.10 1.27 9.52
N ASP A 24 3.63 0.02 9.60
CA ASP A 24 3.62 -0.74 10.84
C ASP A 24 4.72 -1.79 10.73
N SER A 25 5.89 -1.48 11.26
CA SER A 25 7.05 -2.35 11.17
C SER A 25 6.95 -3.57 12.08
N VAL A 26 6.08 -3.52 13.08
CA VAL A 26 5.87 -4.64 14.00
C VAL A 26 5.10 -5.76 13.30
N ARG A 27 4.10 -5.39 12.51
CA ARG A 27 3.24 -6.34 11.82
C ARG A 27 3.52 -6.43 10.32
N ASP A 28 4.54 -5.71 9.84
CA ASP A 28 4.93 -5.66 8.42
C ASP A 28 3.76 -5.29 7.51
N ARG A 29 3.15 -4.13 7.79
CA ARG A 29 2.01 -3.64 7.03
C ARG A 29 2.25 -2.20 6.57
N PHE A 30 1.66 -1.87 5.43
CA PHE A 30 1.56 -0.49 4.93
C PHE A 30 0.13 0.02 5.07
N LEU A 31 0.00 1.31 5.36
CA LEU A 31 -1.29 1.98 5.31
C LEU A 31 -1.45 2.61 3.94
N VAL A 32 -2.45 2.17 3.20
CA VAL A 32 -2.71 2.61 1.83
C VAL A 32 -4.13 3.18 1.73
N LEU A 33 -4.37 3.93 0.65
CA LEU A 33 -5.69 4.53 0.39
C LEU A 33 -6.50 3.59 -0.50
N ASN A 34 -7.68 3.22 -0.03
CA ASN A 34 -8.64 2.45 -0.82
C ASN A 34 -9.40 3.39 -1.76
N GLU A 35 -10.04 2.83 -2.79
CA GLU A 35 -10.85 3.60 -3.76
C GLU A 35 -12.00 4.35 -3.13
N ASP A 36 -12.53 3.84 -2.02
CA ASP A 36 -13.61 4.49 -1.27
C ASP A 36 -13.17 5.77 -0.55
N GLY A 37 -11.87 6.09 -0.59
CA GLY A 37 -11.33 7.20 0.21
C GLY A 37 -10.96 6.81 1.62
N ASN A 38 -11.09 5.55 1.99
CA ASN A 38 -10.72 5.03 3.31
C ASN A 38 -9.32 4.43 3.26
N CYS A 39 -8.61 4.52 4.38
CA CYS A 39 -7.31 3.87 4.50
C CYS A 39 -7.49 2.41 4.91
N ARG A 40 -6.57 1.55 4.46
CA ARG A 40 -6.54 0.17 4.91
C ARG A 40 -5.10 -0.29 5.09
N TRP A 41 -4.91 -1.25 5.97
CA TRP A 41 -3.62 -1.89 6.17
C TRP A 41 -3.49 -3.08 5.24
N VAL A 42 -2.35 -3.16 4.57
CA VAL A 42 -2.02 -4.30 3.70
C VAL A 42 -0.66 -4.83 4.12
N PHE A 43 -0.46 -6.14 4.02
CA PHE A 43 0.82 -6.74 4.37
C PHE A 43 1.87 -6.39 3.31
N ILE A 44 3.07 -6.05 3.78
CA ILE A 44 4.18 -5.68 2.89
C ILE A 44 4.49 -6.82 1.92
N SER A 45 4.40 -8.06 2.39
CA SER A 45 4.67 -9.24 1.56
C SER A 45 3.67 -9.41 0.41
N ASP A 46 2.49 -8.78 0.52
CA ASP A 46 1.45 -8.84 -0.52
C ASP A 46 1.51 -7.63 -1.46
N CYS A 47 2.47 -6.74 -1.25
CA CYS A 47 2.61 -5.52 -2.04
C CYS A 47 3.86 -5.56 -2.89
N GLU A 48 3.84 -4.81 -3.99
CA GLU A 48 5.04 -4.52 -4.75
C GLU A 48 5.38 -3.05 -4.55
N VAL A 49 6.59 -2.79 -4.07
CA VAL A 49 7.05 -1.41 -3.87
C VAL A 49 7.51 -0.87 -5.22
N MET A 50 6.98 0.30 -5.57
CA MET A 50 7.39 1.00 -6.78
C MET A 50 8.33 2.12 -6.37
N ASP A 51 9.50 2.13 -7.00
CA ASP A 51 10.54 3.12 -6.73
C ASP A 51 10.39 4.26 -7.74
N TYR A 52 10.11 5.44 -7.24
CA TYR A 52 10.07 6.64 -8.07
C TYR A 52 11.22 7.55 -7.71
N ASP A 53 12.00 7.88 -8.68
CA ASP A 53 13.06 8.87 -8.54
C ASP A 53 12.51 10.29 -8.68
#